data_d17484b850db99cdf7a85d71ebbaed2b
#
_entry.id   d17484b850db99cdf7a85d71ebbaed2b
#
_cell.length_a   1.000
_cell.length_b   1.000
_cell.length_c   1.000
_cell.angle_alpha   90.00
_cell.angle_beta   90.00
_cell.angle_gamma   90.00
#
_symmetry.space_group_name_H-M   'P 1'
#
loop_
_entity.id
_entity.type
_entity.pdbx_description
1 polymer ?
#
loop_
_entity_poly.entity_id
_entity_poly.type
_entity_poly.pdbx_seq_one_letter_code
_entity_poly.pdbx_strand_id
1 'polypeptide(L)'
;MSTVWLITKRELSALFRSPIGYAAAAAALLIDGIWFIAKALGDAGAKRLSAQVLAEFFNGVSGVTMILGIALSMRLIAHEHEHGTLILLKTSPISDRAVVLGKFVAVTLVLTLITALTAYMPALIFVNGRVSVGHIAVGYTGILLLGASACAIGLFASALAKTQVVAAILGGVTLAVMLLWWLLAKLTEPPISDFLEGMALHHLRMRDFMTGVLRLENVVFYVVICFLFLMAATKTLEARRWR
;
A
#
# COMPACT_ATOMS: atom_id res chain seq x y z
N MET A 1 -20.14 19.82 4.39
CA MET A 1 -19.22 18.66 4.37
C MET A 1 -18.43 18.69 3.06
N SER A 2 -17.13 18.45 3.07
CA SER A 2 -16.36 18.47 1.83
C SER A 2 -16.77 17.30 0.92
N THR A 3 -16.84 17.54 -0.38
CA THR A 3 -17.20 16.51 -1.40
C THR A 3 -16.33 15.27 -1.29
N VAL A 4 -15.05 15.44 -0.96
CA VAL A 4 -14.09 14.35 -0.69
C VAL A 4 -14.60 13.44 0.42
N TRP A 5 -15.06 13.99 1.54
CA TRP A 5 -15.55 13.21 2.68
C TRP A 5 -16.82 12.40 2.37
N LEU A 6 -17.74 12.97 1.58
CA LEU A 6 -18.93 12.25 1.14
C LEU A 6 -18.59 11.03 0.28
N ILE A 7 -17.63 11.19 -0.65
CA ILE A 7 -17.14 10.08 -1.48
C ILE A 7 -16.42 9.04 -0.60
N THR A 8 -15.55 9.49 0.30
CA THR A 8 -14.85 8.60 1.23
C THR A 8 -15.82 7.74 2.04
N LYS A 9 -16.87 8.34 2.61
CA LYS A 9 -17.88 7.62 3.40
C LYS A 9 -18.65 6.60 2.55
N ARG A 10 -18.99 6.95 1.31
CA ARG A 10 -19.67 6.05 0.37
C ARG A 10 -18.78 4.84 0.05
N GLU A 11 -17.52 5.08 -0.30
CA GLU A 11 -16.56 4.02 -0.65
C GLU A 11 -16.24 3.11 0.55
N LEU A 12 -16.05 3.70 1.75
CA LEU A 12 -15.88 2.92 2.99
C LEU A 12 -17.08 1.99 3.22
N SER A 13 -18.30 2.52 3.11
CA SER A 13 -19.50 1.70 3.27
C SER A 13 -19.57 0.58 2.23
N ALA A 14 -19.15 0.84 0.98
CA ALA A 14 -19.12 -0.16 -0.08
C ALA A 14 -18.07 -1.25 0.19
N LEU A 15 -16.86 -0.89 0.68
CA LEU A 15 -15.80 -1.82 1.03
C LEU A 15 -16.20 -2.72 2.20
N PHE A 16 -16.80 -2.14 3.26
CA PHE A 16 -17.25 -2.90 4.44
C PHE A 16 -18.49 -3.77 4.17
N ARG A 17 -19.29 -3.49 3.15
CA ARG A 17 -20.40 -4.35 2.74
C ARG A 17 -20.00 -5.41 1.71
N SER A 18 -18.79 -5.35 1.20
CA SER A 18 -18.30 -6.28 0.17
C SER A 18 -17.68 -7.51 0.80
N PRO A 19 -18.11 -8.74 0.43
CA PRO A 19 -17.47 -9.98 0.87
C PRO A 19 -15.98 -10.03 0.49
N ILE A 20 -15.61 -9.42 -0.65
CA ILE A 20 -14.23 -9.39 -1.15
C ILE A 20 -13.31 -8.60 -0.19
N GLY A 21 -13.80 -7.51 0.42
CA GLY A 21 -13.04 -6.75 1.40
C GLY A 21 -12.69 -7.59 2.64
N TYR A 22 -13.66 -8.35 3.15
CA TYR A 22 -13.43 -9.25 4.28
C TYR A 22 -12.51 -10.43 3.91
N ALA A 23 -12.70 -11.01 2.73
CA ALA A 23 -11.83 -12.10 2.25
C ALA A 23 -10.38 -11.64 2.10
N ALA A 24 -10.15 -10.44 1.54
CA ALA A 24 -8.81 -9.86 1.41
C ALA A 24 -8.18 -9.57 2.78
N ALA A 25 -8.95 -9.02 3.73
CA ALA A 25 -8.51 -8.78 5.08
C ALA A 25 -8.16 -10.08 5.81
N ALA A 26 -9.02 -11.09 5.73
CA ALA A 26 -8.80 -12.39 6.35
C ALA A 26 -7.55 -13.09 5.76
N ALA A 27 -7.38 -13.07 4.44
CA ALA A 27 -6.21 -13.62 3.78
C ALA A 27 -4.92 -12.90 4.20
N ALA A 28 -4.93 -11.57 4.27
CA ALA A 28 -3.78 -10.78 4.72
C ALA A 28 -3.40 -11.12 6.16
N LEU A 29 -4.35 -11.09 7.10
CA LEU A 29 -4.11 -11.41 8.50
C LEU A 29 -3.64 -12.86 8.71
N LEU A 30 -4.17 -13.79 7.92
CA LEU A 30 -3.76 -15.19 7.97
C LEU A 30 -2.30 -15.35 7.49
N ILE A 31 -1.94 -14.73 6.38
CA ILE A 31 -0.57 -14.79 5.84
C ILE A 31 0.40 -14.12 6.82
N ASP A 32 0.06 -12.95 7.36
CA ASP A 32 0.88 -12.25 8.35
C ASP A 32 1.04 -13.09 9.62
N GLY A 33 -0.03 -13.76 10.07
CA GLY A 33 0.00 -14.66 11.21
C GLY A 33 0.91 -15.87 11.01
N ILE A 34 0.80 -16.54 9.86
CA ILE A 34 1.67 -17.67 9.49
C ILE A 34 3.13 -17.21 9.41
N TRP A 35 3.38 -16.06 8.76
CA TRP A 35 4.73 -15.50 8.66
C TRP A 35 5.30 -15.19 10.04
N PHE A 36 4.50 -14.58 10.92
CA PHE A 36 4.90 -14.27 12.28
C PHE A 36 5.28 -15.54 13.06
N ILE A 37 4.44 -16.59 13.03
CA ILE A 37 4.72 -17.86 13.69
C ILE A 37 5.99 -18.50 13.14
N ALA A 38 6.13 -18.55 11.80
CA ALA A 38 7.30 -19.15 11.16
C ALA A 38 8.61 -18.44 11.53
N LYS A 39 8.59 -17.10 11.64
CA LYS A 39 9.79 -16.31 11.94
C LYS A 39 10.03 -16.08 13.43
N ALA A 40 8.99 -15.97 14.24
CA ALA A 40 9.10 -15.77 15.70
C ALA A 40 9.35 -17.08 16.46
N LEU A 41 8.75 -18.20 16.02
CA LEU A 41 8.80 -19.49 16.72
C LEU A 41 9.62 -20.55 15.96
N GLY A 42 9.82 -20.39 14.66
CA GLY A 42 10.37 -21.42 13.76
C GLY A 42 11.83 -21.79 13.99
N ASP A 43 12.59 -20.97 14.72
CA ASP A 43 13.97 -21.22 15.12
C ASP A 43 14.12 -21.24 16.66
N ALA A 44 13.40 -22.10 17.32
CA ALA A 44 13.39 -22.21 18.78
C ALA A 44 14.78 -22.45 19.43
N GLY A 45 15.82 -22.78 18.64
CA GLY A 45 17.20 -22.95 19.10
C GLY A 45 18.12 -21.75 18.86
N ALA A 46 17.74 -20.78 18.02
CA ALA A 46 18.55 -19.61 17.73
C ALA A 46 18.23 -18.47 18.70
N LYS A 47 19.21 -17.99 19.46
CA LYS A 47 19.10 -16.76 20.28
C LYS A 47 19.01 -15.55 19.35
N ARG A 48 17.82 -15.27 18.79
CA ARG A 48 17.58 -14.07 17.99
C ARG A 48 17.29 -12.87 18.90
N LEU A 49 17.83 -11.72 18.53
CA LEU A 49 17.47 -10.47 19.19
C LEU A 49 16.03 -10.10 18.84
N SER A 50 15.25 -9.65 19.82
CA SER A 50 13.85 -9.24 19.62
C SER A 50 13.68 -8.19 18.51
N ALA A 51 14.68 -7.31 18.34
CA ALA A 51 14.72 -6.33 17.26
C ALA A 51 14.83 -6.98 15.86
N GLN A 52 15.54 -8.10 15.73
CA GLN A 52 15.65 -8.85 14.46
C GLN A 52 14.33 -9.54 14.10
N VAL A 53 13.67 -10.15 15.09
CA VAL A 53 12.35 -10.76 14.92
C VAL A 53 11.33 -9.71 14.49
N LEU A 54 11.38 -8.51 15.07
CA LEU A 54 10.53 -7.39 14.70
C LEU A 54 10.81 -6.90 13.26
N ALA A 55 12.07 -6.79 12.87
CA ALA A 55 12.44 -6.41 11.50
C ALA A 55 11.95 -7.44 10.46
N GLU A 56 12.08 -8.75 10.76
CA GLU A 56 11.56 -9.82 9.92
C GLU A 56 10.02 -9.81 9.84
N PHE A 57 9.33 -9.50 10.96
CA PHE A 57 7.90 -9.29 10.98
C PHE A 57 7.51 -8.16 10.01
N PHE A 58 8.12 -6.98 10.13
CA PHE A 58 7.83 -5.85 9.25
C PHE A 58 8.15 -6.15 7.78
N ASN A 59 9.18 -6.95 7.50
CA ASN A 59 9.49 -7.39 6.14
C ASN A 59 8.34 -8.20 5.54
N GLY A 60 7.80 -9.18 6.26
CA GLY A 60 6.65 -9.97 5.80
C GLY A 60 5.39 -9.14 5.60
N VAL A 61 5.00 -8.38 6.64
CA VAL A 61 3.82 -7.52 6.60
C VAL A 61 3.91 -6.48 5.48
N SER A 62 5.09 -5.93 5.19
CA SER A 62 5.27 -4.98 4.08
C SER A 62 4.93 -5.59 2.73
N GLY A 63 5.32 -6.83 2.47
CA GLY A 63 4.98 -7.57 1.26
C GLY A 63 3.47 -7.78 1.12
N VAL A 64 2.83 -8.27 2.19
CA VAL A 64 1.37 -8.48 2.22
C VAL A 64 0.62 -7.16 2.04
N THR A 65 1.07 -6.09 2.69
CA THR A 65 0.45 -4.75 2.59
C THR A 65 0.50 -4.20 1.16
N MET A 66 1.60 -4.41 0.42
CA MET A 66 1.69 -3.99 -0.98
C MET A 66 0.67 -4.73 -1.86
N ILE A 67 0.57 -6.05 -1.72
CA ILE A 67 -0.40 -6.87 -2.46
C ILE A 67 -1.83 -6.45 -2.10
N LEU A 68 -2.11 -6.28 -0.82
CA LEU A 68 -3.42 -5.84 -0.32
C LEU A 68 -3.78 -4.45 -0.84
N GLY A 69 -2.83 -3.51 -0.88
CA GLY A 69 -3.01 -2.18 -1.44
C GLY A 69 -3.48 -2.20 -2.90
N ILE A 70 -2.85 -3.03 -3.75
CA ILE A 70 -3.28 -3.22 -5.14
C ILE A 70 -4.66 -3.90 -5.19
N ALA A 71 -4.89 -4.97 -4.42
CA ALA A 71 -6.14 -5.73 -4.43
C ALA A 71 -7.35 -4.88 -4.00
N LEU A 72 -7.19 -4.02 -3.01
CA LEU A 72 -8.26 -3.10 -2.58
C LEU A 72 -8.49 -1.97 -3.59
N SER A 73 -7.42 -1.48 -4.25
CA SER A 73 -7.49 -0.32 -5.14
C SER A 73 -7.93 -0.67 -6.55
N MET A 74 -7.70 -1.90 -7.04
CA MET A 74 -7.99 -2.32 -8.42
C MET A 74 -9.46 -2.10 -8.81
N ARG A 75 -10.39 -2.19 -7.85
CA ARG A 75 -11.83 -2.09 -8.08
C ARG A 75 -12.38 -0.66 -8.04
N LEU A 76 -11.63 0.31 -7.49
CA LEU A 76 -12.17 1.63 -7.15
C LEU A 76 -12.73 2.42 -8.34
N ILE A 77 -12.13 2.33 -9.51
CA ILE A 77 -12.58 3.01 -10.74
C ILE A 77 -12.93 1.99 -11.82
N ALA A 78 -12.14 0.92 -11.96
CA ALA A 78 -12.38 -0.10 -12.96
C ALA A 78 -13.74 -0.80 -12.79
N HIS A 79 -14.21 -1.02 -11.57
CA HIS A 79 -15.54 -1.55 -11.29
C HIS A 79 -16.66 -0.63 -11.79
N GLU A 80 -16.54 0.68 -11.59
CA GLU A 80 -17.51 1.67 -12.11
C GLU A 80 -17.51 1.71 -13.63
N HIS A 81 -16.32 1.50 -14.24
CA HIS A 81 -16.22 1.41 -15.70
C HIS A 81 -16.87 0.14 -16.24
N GLU A 82 -16.61 -0.99 -15.60
CA GLU A 82 -17.11 -2.32 -15.99
C GLU A 82 -18.67 -2.39 -15.93
N HIS A 83 -19.27 -1.69 -14.96
CA HIS A 83 -20.72 -1.64 -14.78
C HIS A 83 -21.40 -0.44 -15.47
N GLY A 84 -20.66 0.38 -16.23
CA GLY A 84 -21.22 1.54 -16.93
C GLY A 84 -21.61 2.71 -16.03
N THR A 85 -21.38 2.63 -14.71
CA THR A 85 -21.77 3.67 -13.75
C THR A 85 -20.82 4.88 -13.75
N LEU A 86 -19.70 4.80 -14.46
CA LEU A 86 -18.75 5.90 -14.62
C LEU A 86 -19.40 7.13 -15.29
N ILE A 87 -20.44 6.92 -16.13
CA ILE A 87 -21.21 8.01 -16.75
C ILE A 87 -21.88 8.89 -15.70
N LEU A 88 -22.41 8.32 -14.62
CA LEU A 88 -23.06 9.08 -13.54
C LEU A 88 -22.04 9.99 -12.82
N LEU A 89 -20.80 9.54 -12.71
CA LEU A 89 -19.71 10.34 -12.16
C LEU A 89 -19.30 11.48 -13.10
N LYS A 90 -19.28 11.23 -14.43
CA LYS A 90 -18.93 12.23 -15.45
C LYS A 90 -19.98 13.34 -15.58
N THR A 91 -21.27 13.04 -15.39
CA THR A 91 -22.37 14.00 -15.46
C THR A 91 -22.59 14.76 -14.14
N SER A 92 -21.98 14.32 -13.05
CA SER A 92 -22.05 14.98 -11.75
C SER A 92 -21.19 16.25 -11.72
N PRO A 93 -21.59 17.32 -11.01
CA PRO A 93 -20.80 18.54 -10.82
C PRO A 93 -19.64 18.37 -9.83
N ILE A 94 -19.08 17.17 -9.74
CA ILE A 94 -17.97 16.81 -8.85
C ILE A 94 -16.67 16.87 -9.63
N SER A 95 -15.62 17.45 -9.03
CA SER A 95 -14.29 17.46 -9.63
C SER A 95 -13.64 16.08 -9.59
N ASP A 96 -12.94 15.71 -10.68
CA ASP A 96 -12.25 14.42 -10.78
C ASP A 96 -11.18 14.27 -9.68
N ARG A 97 -10.58 15.37 -9.24
CA ARG A 97 -9.66 15.40 -8.07
C ARG A 97 -10.35 14.96 -6.79
N ALA A 98 -11.58 15.43 -6.54
CA ALA A 98 -12.31 15.05 -5.34
C ALA A 98 -12.70 13.56 -5.37
N VAL A 99 -12.99 13.01 -6.54
CA VAL A 99 -13.29 11.58 -6.73
C VAL A 99 -12.05 10.74 -6.41
N VAL A 100 -10.90 11.06 -7.03
CA VAL A 100 -9.64 10.33 -6.83
C VAL A 100 -9.20 10.39 -5.37
N LEU A 101 -9.20 11.59 -4.76
CA LEU A 101 -8.81 11.76 -3.37
C LEU A 101 -9.77 11.05 -2.41
N GLY A 102 -11.08 11.13 -2.62
CA GLY A 102 -12.05 10.46 -1.77
C GLY A 102 -11.91 8.93 -1.81
N LYS A 103 -11.69 8.35 -2.99
CA LYS A 103 -11.44 6.92 -3.18
C LYS A 103 -10.10 6.49 -2.56
N PHE A 104 -9.05 7.29 -2.74
CA PHE A 104 -7.74 7.04 -2.15
C PHE A 104 -7.80 7.04 -0.61
N VAL A 105 -8.41 8.06 -0.01
CA VAL A 105 -8.55 8.14 1.45
C VAL A 105 -9.36 6.95 1.98
N ALA A 106 -10.43 6.54 1.30
CA ALA A 106 -11.24 5.39 1.72
C ALA A 106 -10.41 4.10 1.75
N VAL A 107 -9.67 3.79 0.68
CA VAL A 107 -8.89 2.55 0.62
C VAL A 107 -7.71 2.57 1.60
N THR A 108 -7.06 3.72 1.77
CA THR A 108 -5.96 3.87 2.73
C THR A 108 -6.46 3.71 4.17
N LEU A 109 -7.65 4.19 4.50
CA LEU A 109 -8.26 3.96 5.82
C LEU A 109 -8.56 2.49 6.07
N VAL A 110 -9.10 1.76 5.08
CA VAL A 110 -9.33 0.31 5.21
C VAL A 110 -8.03 -0.44 5.38
N LEU A 111 -7.01 -0.11 4.58
CA LEU A 111 -5.68 -0.69 4.70
C LEU A 111 -5.07 -0.40 6.07
N THR A 112 -5.17 0.84 6.56
CA THR A 112 -4.71 1.23 7.91
C THR A 112 -5.40 0.41 8.99
N LEU A 113 -6.71 0.19 8.87
CA LEU A 113 -7.46 -0.62 9.83
C LEU A 113 -6.96 -2.07 9.84
N ILE A 114 -6.80 -2.69 8.66
CA ILE A 114 -6.31 -4.08 8.54
C ILE A 114 -4.88 -4.17 9.10
N THR A 115 -4.02 -3.23 8.74
CA THR A 115 -2.64 -3.18 9.28
C THR A 115 -2.63 -2.97 10.80
N ALA A 116 -3.52 -2.14 11.34
CA ALA A 116 -3.63 -1.94 12.79
C ALA A 116 -4.05 -3.22 13.54
N LEU A 117 -4.85 -4.09 12.89
CA LEU A 117 -5.22 -5.39 13.47
C LEU A 117 -4.01 -6.33 13.64
N THR A 118 -2.91 -6.14 12.92
CA THR A 118 -1.67 -6.92 13.12
C THR A 118 -0.87 -6.49 14.35
N ALA A 119 -1.26 -5.36 15.01
CA ALA A 119 -0.48 -4.77 16.11
C ALA A 119 -0.34 -5.68 17.35
N TYR A 120 -1.20 -6.68 17.53
CA TYR A 120 -1.07 -7.66 18.61
C TYR A 120 0.22 -8.49 18.48
N MET A 121 0.74 -8.70 17.26
CA MET A 121 1.96 -9.50 17.03
C MET A 121 3.21 -8.80 17.58
N PRO A 122 3.52 -7.52 17.21
CA PRO A 122 4.59 -6.76 17.85
C PRO A 122 4.37 -6.54 19.36
N ALA A 123 3.11 -6.45 19.82
CA ALA A 123 2.81 -6.36 21.24
C ALA A 123 3.28 -7.62 22.00
N LEU A 124 3.13 -8.82 21.41
CA LEU A 124 3.66 -10.05 21.98
C LEU A 124 5.19 -10.05 22.05
N ILE A 125 5.86 -9.49 21.02
CA ILE A 125 7.32 -9.33 21.02
C ILE A 125 7.74 -8.32 22.12
N PHE A 126 6.98 -7.24 22.28
CA PHE A 126 7.25 -6.20 23.27
C PHE A 126 7.16 -6.74 24.71
N VAL A 127 6.15 -7.56 25.02
CA VAL A 127 5.96 -8.15 26.37
C VAL A 127 7.05 -9.17 26.72
N ASN A 128 7.50 -9.95 25.73
CA ASN A 128 8.43 -11.05 25.94
C ASN A 128 9.90 -10.71 25.60
N GLY A 129 10.15 -9.51 25.07
CA GLY A 129 11.45 -9.10 24.56
C GLY A 129 11.84 -7.67 24.90
N ARG A 130 13.03 -7.26 24.46
CA ARG A 130 13.53 -5.88 24.63
C ARG A 130 13.39 -5.11 23.33
N VAL A 131 12.22 -4.55 23.08
CA VAL A 131 11.94 -3.70 21.92
C VAL A 131 11.35 -2.38 22.42
N SER A 132 11.70 -1.25 21.81
CA SER A 132 11.11 0.04 22.15
C SER A 132 9.78 0.27 21.41
N VAL A 133 8.84 0.94 22.06
CA VAL A 133 7.58 1.38 21.43
C VAL A 133 7.87 2.26 20.20
N GLY A 134 8.93 3.08 20.27
CA GLY A 134 9.36 3.92 19.15
C GLY A 134 9.73 3.10 17.91
N HIS A 135 10.41 1.96 18.04
CA HIS A 135 10.74 1.07 16.93
C HIS A 135 9.47 0.52 16.27
N ILE A 136 8.48 0.08 17.08
CA ILE A 136 7.20 -0.40 16.56
C ILE A 136 6.46 0.72 15.81
N ALA A 137 6.39 1.92 16.38
CA ALA A 137 5.72 3.06 15.76
C ALA A 137 6.36 3.47 14.42
N VAL A 138 7.69 3.50 14.36
CA VAL A 138 8.45 3.79 13.12
C VAL A 138 8.20 2.71 12.06
N GLY A 139 8.23 1.43 12.43
CA GLY A 139 7.93 0.33 11.53
C GLY A 139 6.53 0.42 10.91
N TYR A 140 5.49 0.68 11.73
CA TYR A 140 4.12 0.88 11.24
C TYR A 140 3.98 2.12 10.36
N THR A 141 4.69 3.21 10.68
CA THR A 141 4.73 4.40 9.81
C THR A 141 5.25 4.03 8.42
N GLY A 142 6.33 3.25 8.33
CA GLY A 142 6.86 2.76 7.07
C GLY A 142 5.87 1.90 6.29
N ILE A 143 5.19 0.95 6.96
CA ILE A 143 4.17 0.09 6.35
C ILE A 143 3.00 0.92 5.80
N LEU A 144 2.51 1.90 6.56
CA LEU A 144 1.39 2.74 6.14
C LEU A 144 1.75 3.62 4.94
N LEU A 145 2.96 4.19 4.91
CA LEU A 145 3.46 4.97 3.78
C LEU A 145 3.65 4.11 2.53
N LEU A 146 4.25 2.94 2.67
CA LEU A 146 4.41 1.97 1.60
C LEU A 146 3.05 1.50 1.07
N GLY A 147 2.14 1.16 1.97
CA GLY A 147 0.79 0.73 1.64
C GLY A 147 -0.02 1.82 0.93
N ALA A 148 0.08 3.08 1.38
CA ALA A 148 -0.52 4.22 0.71
C ALA A 148 0.02 4.38 -0.71
N SER A 149 1.34 4.20 -0.92
CA SER A 149 1.95 4.22 -2.25
C SER A 149 1.41 3.10 -3.14
N ALA A 150 1.29 1.88 -2.62
CA ALA A 150 0.67 0.76 -3.34
C ALA A 150 -0.79 1.04 -3.69
N CYS A 151 -1.57 1.64 -2.78
CA CYS A 151 -2.94 2.08 -3.05
C CYS A 151 -3.01 3.15 -4.15
N ALA A 152 -2.09 4.11 -4.18
CA ALA A 152 -2.03 5.13 -5.22
C ALA A 152 -1.70 4.54 -6.59
N ILE A 153 -0.74 3.60 -6.66
CA ILE A 153 -0.39 2.85 -7.87
C ILE A 153 -1.60 2.05 -8.36
N GLY A 154 -2.27 1.30 -7.48
CA GLY A 154 -3.44 0.50 -7.82
C GLY A 154 -4.62 1.36 -8.26
N LEU A 155 -4.83 2.53 -7.67
CA LEU A 155 -5.86 3.48 -8.07
C LEU A 155 -5.58 4.05 -9.47
N PHE A 156 -4.34 4.39 -9.78
CA PHE A 156 -3.92 4.81 -11.12
C PHE A 156 -4.16 3.70 -12.14
N ALA A 157 -3.73 2.46 -11.86
CA ALA A 157 -3.99 1.31 -12.71
C ALA A 157 -5.49 1.08 -12.92
N SER A 158 -6.30 1.25 -11.86
CA SER A 158 -7.76 1.18 -11.93
C SER A 158 -8.36 2.28 -12.81
N ALA A 159 -7.75 3.48 -12.84
CA ALA A 159 -8.18 4.56 -13.73
C ALA A 159 -7.85 4.29 -15.21
N LEU A 160 -6.79 3.53 -15.49
CA LEU A 160 -6.40 3.14 -16.86
C LEU A 160 -7.20 1.94 -17.39
N ALA A 161 -7.62 1.05 -16.53
CA ALA A 161 -8.25 -0.21 -16.89
C ALA A 161 -9.74 -0.07 -17.23
N LYS A 162 -10.26 -1.03 -18.01
CA LYS A 162 -11.69 -1.19 -18.28
C LYS A 162 -12.34 -2.23 -17.35
N THR A 163 -11.55 -3.16 -16.84
CA THR A 163 -12.00 -4.24 -15.95
C THR A 163 -11.10 -4.33 -14.72
N GLN A 164 -11.61 -4.93 -13.64
CA GLN A 164 -10.85 -5.10 -12.39
C GLN A 164 -9.62 -5.97 -12.58
N VAL A 165 -9.70 -7.02 -13.42
CA VAL A 165 -8.59 -7.93 -13.70
C VAL A 165 -7.44 -7.19 -14.39
N VAL A 166 -7.75 -6.38 -15.41
CA VAL A 166 -6.74 -5.56 -16.09
C VAL A 166 -6.12 -4.54 -15.13
N ALA A 167 -6.92 -3.95 -14.23
CA ALA A 167 -6.42 -3.05 -13.20
C ALA A 167 -5.43 -3.74 -12.25
N ALA A 168 -5.74 -4.96 -11.81
CA ALA A 168 -4.87 -5.77 -10.96
C ALA A 168 -3.53 -6.09 -11.65
N ILE A 169 -3.58 -6.49 -12.92
CA ILE A 169 -2.37 -6.81 -13.71
C ILE A 169 -1.51 -5.54 -13.89
N LEU A 170 -2.11 -4.43 -14.33
CA LEU A 170 -1.37 -3.18 -14.52
C LEU A 170 -0.76 -2.65 -13.22
N GLY A 171 -1.53 -2.67 -12.13
CA GLY A 171 -1.05 -2.26 -10.81
C GLY A 171 0.05 -3.18 -10.29
N GLY A 172 -0.13 -4.49 -10.43
CA GLY A 172 0.86 -5.49 -10.04
C GLY A 172 2.16 -5.38 -10.83
N VAL A 173 2.08 -5.21 -12.15
CA VAL A 173 3.26 -5.01 -13.01
C VAL A 173 3.98 -3.71 -12.65
N THR A 174 3.24 -2.60 -12.46
CA THR A 174 3.85 -1.33 -12.06
C THR A 174 4.57 -1.45 -10.72
N LEU A 175 3.93 -2.10 -9.73
CA LEU A 175 4.53 -2.35 -8.44
C LEU A 175 5.77 -3.25 -8.56
N ALA A 176 5.67 -4.34 -9.33
CA ALA A 176 6.79 -5.27 -9.55
C ALA A 176 8.00 -4.57 -10.20
N VAL A 177 7.77 -3.73 -11.21
CA VAL A 177 8.84 -2.92 -11.81
C VAL A 177 9.49 -2.02 -10.76
N MET A 178 8.70 -1.31 -9.94
CA MET A 178 9.24 -0.44 -8.89
C MET A 178 9.97 -1.21 -7.78
N LEU A 179 9.62 -2.48 -7.54
CA LEU A 179 10.35 -3.36 -6.63
C LEU A 179 11.66 -3.86 -7.22
N LEU A 180 11.70 -4.13 -8.53
CA LEU A 180 12.87 -4.69 -9.20
C LEU A 180 13.95 -3.66 -9.55
N TRP A 181 13.69 -2.34 -9.40
CA TRP A 181 14.68 -1.30 -9.68
C TRP A 181 16.01 -1.50 -8.95
N TRP A 182 15.97 -1.97 -7.69
CA TRP A 182 17.19 -2.26 -6.94
C TRP A 182 18.02 -3.41 -7.55
N LEU A 183 17.39 -4.36 -8.22
CA LEU A 183 18.07 -5.45 -8.90
C LEU A 183 18.78 -4.94 -10.17
N LEU A 184 18.08 -4.06 -10.90
CA LEU A 184 18.65 -3.40 -12.08
C LEU A 184 19.83 -2.48 -11.68
N ALA A 185 19.72 -1.80 -10.55
CA ALA A 185 20.80 -0.98 -10.01
C ALA A 185 22.10 -1.78 -9.78
N LYS A 186 21.99 -3.04 -9.34
CA LYS A 186 23.15 -3.92 -9.15
C LYS A 186 23.84 -4.36 -10.44
N LEU A 187 23.14 -4.25 -11.58
CA LEU A 187 23.66 -4.65 -12.89
C LEU A 187 24.21 -3.47 -13.68
N THR A 188 24.09 -2.24 -13.14
CA THR A 188 24.49 -1.00 -13.82
C THR A 188 25.57 -0.29 -13.01
N GLU A 189 26.37 0.55 -13.68
CA GLU A 189 27.42 1.37 -13.06
C GLU A 189 26.90 2.78 -12.71
N PRO A 190 27.56 3.47 -11.74
CA PRO A 190 27.26 4.87 -11.46
C PRO A 190 27.46 5.77 -12.71
N PRO A 191 26.59 6.78 -12.95
CA PRO A 191 25.53 7.30 -12.08
C PRO A 191 24.16 6.62 -12.22
N ILE A 192 24.01 5.67 -13.14
CA ILE A 192 22.70 5.04 -13.43
C ILE A 192 22.25 4.17 -12.24
N SER A 193 23.18 3.43 -11.63
CA SER A 193 22.89 2.61 -10.45
C SER A 193 22.31 3.43 -9.31
N ASP A 194 22.87 4.61 -9.01
CA ASP A 194 22.42 5.47 -7.92
C ASP A 194 20.99 6.00 -8.16
N PHE A 195 20.68 6.34 -9.42
CA PHE A 195 19.34 6.76 -9.81
C PHE A 195 18.32 5.62 -9.67
N LEU A 196 18.65 4.41 -10.17
CA LEU A 196 17.79 3.23 -10.10
C LEU A 196 17.55 2.80 -8.64
N GLU A 197 18.60 2.81 -7.82
CA GLU A 197 18.49 2.49 -6.40
C GLU A 197 17.64 3.52 -5.66
N GLY A 198 17.77 4.79 -6.00
CA GLY A 198 16.93 5.88 -5.49
C GLY A 198 15.44 5.74 -5.84
N MET A 199 15.12 5.08 -6.96
CA MET A 199 13.74 4.81 -7.40
C MET A 199 13.12 3.56 -6.77
N ALA A 200 13.93 2.70 -6.13
CA ALA A 200 13.47 1.44 -5.56
C ALA A 200 12.50 1.67 -4.39
N LEU A 201 11.29 1.09 -4.50
CA LEU A 201 10.20 1.34 -3.56
C LEU A 201 10.42 0.71 -2.18
N HIS A 202 11.09 -0.45 -2.10
CA HIS A 202 11.13 -1.26 -0.87
C HIS A 202 12.54 -1.42 -0.29
N HIS A 203 13.48 -1.89 -1.09
CA HIS A 203 14.73 -2.50 -0.61
C HIS A 203 15.55 -1.63 0.37
N LEU A 204 15.85 -0.37 0.02
CA LEU A 204 16.59 0.53 0.88
C LEU A 204 15.70 1.26 1.88
N ARG A 205 14.60 1.80 1.38
CA ARG A 205 13.76 2.73 2.13
C ARG A 205 13.00 2.06 3.26
N MET A 206 12.45 0.87 3.02
CA MET A 206 11.72 0.14 4.06
C MET A 206 12.65 -0.45 5.12
N ARG A 207 13.91 -0.76 4.77
CA ARG A 207 14.91 -1.26 5.70
C ARG A 207 15.14 -0.33 6.90
N ASP A 208 15.21 0.98 6.68
CA ASP A 208 15.38 1.96 7.75
C ASP A 208 14.19 1.91 8.73
N PHE A 209 12.96 1.89 8.21
CA PHE A 209 11.76 1.76 9.05
C PHE A 209 11.72 0.44 9.82
N MET A 210 12.14 -0.68 9.21
CA MET A 210 12.21 -1.99 9.85
C MET A 210 13.22 -2.03 11.00
N THR A 211 14.27 -1.21 10.94
CA THR A 211 15.28 -1.08 12.00
C THR A 211 14.97 0.01 13.02
N GLY A 212 13.82 0.67 12.90
CA GLY A 212 13.38 1.73 13.81
C GLY A 212 13.99 3.09 13.53
N VAL A 213 14.56 3.32 12.34
CA VAL A 213 15.15 4.60 11.93
C VAL A 213 14.17 5.36 11.05
N LEU A 214 13.73 6.53 11.50
CA LEU A 214 12.87 7.42 10.74
C LEU A 214 13.73 8.45 9.99
N ARG A 215 13.90 8.27 8.67
CA ARG A 215 14.55 9.26 7.79
C ARG A 215 13.52 10.06 7.04
N LEU A 216 13.64 11.38 7.07
CA LEU A 216 12.71 12.30 6.39
C LEU A 216 12.68 12.05 4.87
N GLU A 217 13.83 11.76 4.26
CA GLU A 217 13.94 11.47 2.83
C GLU A 217 13.07 10.28 2.40
N ASN A 218 12.98 9.23 3.23
CA ASN A 218 12.12 8.07 2.94
C ASN A 218 10.63 8.40 3.06
N VAL A 219 10.26 9.24 4.03
CA VAL A 219 8.88 9.74 4.17
C VAL A 219 8.49 10.58 2.96
N VAL A 220 9.35 11.56 2.60
CA VAL A 220 9.12 12.43 1.44
C VAL A 220 9.00 11.63 0.15
N PHE A 221 9.83 10.61 -0.04
CA PHE A 221 9.75 9.74 -1.21
C PHE A 221 8.38 9.08 -1.36
N TYR A 222 7.86 8.42 -0.31
CA TYR A 222 6.54 7.79 -0.37
C TYR A 222 5.41 8.80 -0.61
N VAL A 223 5.49 9.99 0.00
CA VAL A 223 4.53 11.06 -0.23
C VAL A 223 4.57 11.53 -1.69
N VAL A 224 5.76 11.69 -2.27
CA VAL A 224 5.94 12.08 -3.68
C VAL A 224 5.38 10.99 -4.61
N ILE A 225 5.63 9.72 -4.35
CA ILE A 225 5.07 8.61 -5.12
C ILE A 225 3.53 8.64 -5.07
N CYS A 226 2.95 8.78 -3.88
CA CYS A 226 1.49 8.92 -3.75
C CYS A 226 0.98 10.11 -4.59
N PHE A 227 1.61 11.27 -4.47
CA PHE A 227 1.20 12.47 -5.20
C PHE A 227 1.26 12.27 -6.72
N LEU A 228 2.35 11.71 -7.24
CA LEU A 228 2.55 11.46 -8.67
C LEU A 228 1.47 10.53 -9.24
N PHE A 229 1.21 9.39 -8.58
CA PHE A 229 0.22 8.44 -9.06
C PHE A 229 -1.22 8.94 -8.91
N LEU A 230 -1.53 9.70 -7.86
CA LEU A 230 -2.85 10.34 -7.71
C LEU A 230 -3.07 11.44 -8.76
N MET A 231 -2.04 12.22 -9.08
CA MET A 231 -2.08 13.20 -10.16
C MET A 231 -2.28 12.52 -11.51
N ALA A 232 -1.54 11.44 -11.77
CA ALA A 232 -1.68 10.66 -13.00
C ALA A 232 -3.09 10.02 -13.12
N ALA A 233 -3.64 9.48 -12.03
CA ALA A 233 -5.01 8.97 -11.99
C ALA A 233 -6.05 10.06 -12.30
N THR A 234 -5.87 11.25 -11.72
CA THR A 234 -6.75 12.40 -11.97
C THR A 234 -6.70 12.82 -13.44
N LYS A 235 -5.51 12.93 -14.02
CA LYS A 235 -5.34 13.29 -15.43
C LYS A 235 -5.92 12.24 -16.38
N THR A 236 -5.85 10.97 -16.01
CA THR A 236 -6.48 9.89 -16.76
C THR A 236 -8.00 10.02 -16.77
N LEU A 237 -8.63 10.36 -15.64
CA LEU A 237 -10.07 10.60 -15.57
C LEU A 237 -10.49 11.85 -16.33
N GLU A 238 -9.75 12.96 -16.20
CA GLU A 238 -9.96 14.19 -16.99
C GLU A 238 -9.92 13.89 -18.48
N ALA A 239 -8.90 13.18 -18.98
CA ALA A 239 -8.77 12.81 -20.38
C ALA A 239 -9.93 11.94 -20.91
N ARG A 240 -10.49 11.08 -20.05
CA ARG A 240 -11.66 10.26 -20.39
C ARG A 240 -12.97 11.03 -20.41
N ARG A 241 -13.04 12.22 -19.83
CA ARG A 241 -14.21 13.08 -19.82
C ARG A 241 -14.45 13.75 -21.18
N TRP A 242 -13.37 13.91 -21.96
CA TRP A 242 -13.38 14.54 -23.29
C TRP A 242 -13.56 13.55 -24.45
N ARG A 243 -13.64 12.27 -24.15
CA ARG A 243 -13.94 11.20 -25.11
C ARG A 243 -15.33 10.61 -24.85
#